data_bd43e81bcc340551aa3f88beab8b499a
#
_entry.id   bd43e81bcc340551aa3f88beab8b499a
#
_cell.length_a   1.000
_cell.length_b   1.000
_cell.length_c   1.000
_cell.angle_alpha   90.00
_cell.angle_beta   90.00
_cell.angle_gamma   90.00
#
_symmetry.space_group_name_H-M   'P 1'
#
loop_
_entity.id
_entity.type
_entity.pdbx_description
1 polymer ?
#
loop_
_entity_poly.entity_id
_entity_poly.type
_entity_poly.pdbx_seq_one_letter_code
_entity_poly.pdbx_strand_id
1 'polypeptide(L)'
;MRDFIKVMKALSDPNRVRIVKMLQYKLMCVCEVQEALQISQSSVSKHLRILEEAGLVDFKKDGLWVNYHLTDGSKSPYASSLMGNLRHWLEDEPEITELINKLPYIRREEVCKR
;
A
#
# COMPACT_ATOMS: atom_id res chain seq x y z
N MET A 1 -17.03 -15.78 6.68
CA MET A 1 -16.73 -15.71 5.24
C MET A 1 -16.57 -14.28 4.73
N ARG A 2 -17.32 -13.33 5.30
CA ARG A 2 -17.27 -11.93 4.87
C ARG A 2 -15.85 -11.35 4.94
N ASP A 3 -15.18 -11.53 6.06
CA ASP A 3 -13.84 -10.97 6.25
C ASP A 3 -12.83 -11.60 5.28
N PHE A 4 -12.95 -12.89 5.07
CA PHE A 4 -12.10 -13.60 4.11
C PHE A 4 -12.23 -13.01 2.70
N ILE A 5 -13.48 -12.85 2.25
CA ILE A 5 -13.75 -12.31 0.92
C ILE A 5 -13.23 -10.87 0.80
N LYS A 6 -13.41 -10.07 1.85
CA LYS A 6 -12.96 -8.68 1.85
C LYS A 6 -11.44 -8.60 1.67
N VAL A 7 -10.70 -9.44 2.37
CA VAL A 7 -9.24 -9.47 2.24
C VAL A 7 -8.82 -9.93 0.84
N MET A 8 -9.46 -10.99 0.35
CA MET A 8 -9.14 -11.51 -0.99
C MET A 8 -9.42 -10.47 -2.08
N LYS A 9 -10.56 -9.80 -1.99
CA LYS A 9 -10.90 -8.75 -2.95
C LYS A 9 -9.93 -7.58 -2.91
N ALA A 10 -9.50 -7.19 -1.70
CA ALA A 10 -8.56 -6.09 -1.56
C ALA A 10 -7.25 -6.38 -2.28
N LEU A 11 -6.82 -7.62 -2.30
CA LEU A 11 -5.57 -8.03 -2.94
C LEU A 11 -5.74 -8.56 -4.36
N SER A 12 -6.93 -8.46 -4.94
CA SER A 12 -7.17 -8.94 -6.30
C SER A 12 -7.02 -7.84 -7.36
N ASP A 13 -6.33 -6.77 -7.03
CA ASP A 13 -6.09 -5.66 -7.95
C ASP A 13 -4.59 -5.38 -7.98
N PRO A 14 -3.97 -5.25 -9.19
CA PRO A 14 -2.52 -5.05 -9.29
C PRO A 14 -2.01 -3.82 -8.55
N ASN A 15 -2.74 -2.71 -8.60
CA ASN A 15 -2.29 -1.50 -7.92
C ASN A 15 -2.34 -1.65 -6.41
N ARG A 16 -3.33 -2.36 -5.89
CA ARG A 16 -3.39 -2.59 -4.45
C ARG A 16 -2.27 -3.51 -3.97
N VAL A 17 -1.93 -4.52 -4.77
CA VAL A 17 -0.76 -5.35 -4.46
C VAL A 17 0.51 -4.52 -4.46
N ARG A 18 0.67 -3.65 -5.47
CA ARG A 18 1.83 -2.75 -5.55
C ARG A 18 1.93 -1.85 -4.32
N ILE A 19 0.80 -1.30 -3.88
CA ILE A 19 0.77 -0.46 -2.68
C ILE A 19 1.26 -1.23 -1.46
N VAL A 20 0.76 -2.44 -1.26
CA VAL A 20 1.19 -3.25 -0.11
C VAL A 20 2.70 -3.52 -0.19
N LYS A 21 3.20 -3.86 -1.37
CA LYS A 21 4.63 -4.13 -1.55
C LYS A 21 5.47 -2.88 -1.25
N MET A 22 5.03 -1.71 -1.70
CA MET A 22 5.73 -0.45 -1.41
C MET A 22 5.75 -0.14 0.08
N LEU A 23 4.63 -0.33 0.75
CA LEU A 23 4.52 -0.03 2.17
C LEU A 23 5.32 -0.98 3.05
N GLN A 24 5.81 -2.10 2.50
CA GLN A 24 6.76 -2.95 3.20
C GLN A 24 8.11 -2.24 3.40
N TYR A 25 8.40 -1.23 2.58
CA TYR A 25 9.69 -0.56 2.57
C TYR A 25 9.67 0.81 3.25
N LYS A 26 8.56 1.53 3.18
CA LYS A 26 8.50 2.84 3.84
C LYS A 26 7.05 3.31 4.00
N LEU A 27 6.85 4.22 4.94
CA LEU A 27 5.59 4.94 5.08
C LEU A 27 5.42 5.86 3.87
N MET A 28 4.18 6.01 3.39
CA MET A 28 3.94 6.86 2.23
C MET A 28 2.63 7.62 2.39
N CYS A 29 2.64 8.87 1.95
CA CYS A 29 1.41 9.65 1.83
C CYS A 29 0.82 9.44 0.43
N VAL A 30 -0.40 9.95 0.22
CA VAL A 30 -1.11 9.77 -1.05
C VAL A 30 -0.29 10.29 -2.24
N CYS A 31 0.35 11.47 -2.10
CA CYS A 31 1.14 12.05 -3.19
C CYS A 31 2.29 11.14 -3.61
N GLU A 32 2.94 10.51 -2.63
CA GLU A 32 4.04 9.61 -2.93
C GLU A 32 3.57 8.35 -3.66
N VAL A 33 2.45 7.77 -3.20
CA VAL A 33 1.88 6.60 -3.86
C VAL A 33 1.44 6.96 -5.28
N GLN A 34 0.84 8.13 -5.44
CA GLN A 34 0.40 8.63 -6.75
C GLN A 34 1.58 8.74 -7.71
N GLU A 35 2.68 9.32 -7.24
CA GLU A 35 3.89 9.46 -8.06
C GLU A 35 4.46 8.10 -8.44
N ALA A 36 4.52 7.19 -7.48
CA ALA A 36 5.07 5.85 -7.73
C ALA A 36 4.25 5.09 -8.76
N LEU A 37 2.93 5.14 -8.66
CA LEU A 37 2.04 4.35 -9.52
C LEU A 37 1.61 5.07 -10.79
N GLN A 38 1.80 6.39 -10.87
CA GLN A 38 1.39 7.20 -12.01
C GLN A 38 -0.11 7.06 -12.33
N ILE A 39 -0.92 7.13 -11.28
CA ILE A 39 -2.39 7.10 -11.39
C ILE A 39 -2.96 8.33 -10.69
N SER A 40 -4.26 8.55 -10.80
CA SER A 40 -4.88 9.73 -10.23
C SER A 40 -4.95 9.65 -8.70
N GLN A 41 -5.00 10.82 -8.06
CA GLN A 41 -5.15 10.91 -6.62
C GLN A 41 -6.41 10.20 -6.13
N SER A 42 -7.52 10.36 -6.87
CA SER A 42 -8.78 9.72 -6.48
C SER A 42 -8.69 8.20 -6.55
N SER A 43 -7.95 7.67 -7.53
CA SER A 43 -7.73 6.22 -7.62
C SER A 43 -6.89 5.72 -6.44
N VAL A 44 -5.83 6.44 -6.08
CA VAL A 44 -4.99 6.09 -4.93
C VAL A 44 -5.84 6.08 -3.66
N SER A 45 -6.61 7.13 -3.43
CA SER A 45 -7.45 7.24 -2.24
C SER A 45 -8.45 6.10 -2.13
N LYS A 46 -9.04 5.71 -3.27
CA LYS A 46 -9.98 4.60 -3.31
C LYS A 46 -9.29 3.28 -2.97
N HIS A 47 -8.12 3.03 -3.55
CA HIS A 47 -7.35 1.82 -3.27
C HIS A 47 -6.94 1.73 -1.80
N LEU A 48 -6.48 2.83 -1.24
CA LEU A 48 -6.08 2.86 0.17
C LEU A 48 -7.26 2.61 1.09
N ARG A 49 -8.44 3.15 0.75
CA ARG A 49 -9.64 2.90 1.55
C ARG A 49 -10.04 1.44 1.54
N ILE A 50 -9.98 0.79 0.38
CA ILE A 50 -10.30 -0.63 0.26
C ILE A 50 -9.33 -1.47 1.09
N LEU A 51 -8.04 -1.15 1.05
CA LEU A 51 -7.03 -1.84 1.83
C LEU A 51 -7.23 -1.61 3.33
N GLU A 52 -7.59 -0.39 3.70
CA GLU A 52 -7.84 -0.05 5.10
C GLU A 52 -9.05 -0.82 5.65
N GLU A 53 -10.14 -0.86 4.89
CA GLU A 53 -11.35 -1.58 5.30
C GLU A 53 -11.10 -3.08 5.43
N ALA A 54 -10.16 -3.62 4.66
CA ALA A 54 -9.79 -5.02 4.75
C ALA A 54 -8.82 -5.32 5.89
N GLY A 55 -8.35 -4.28 6.59
CA GLY A 55 -7.43 -4.45 7.71
C GLY A 55 -5.98 -4.61 7.32
N LEU A 56 -5.62 -4.27 6.10
CA LEU A 56 -4.26 -4.46 5.59
C LEU A 56 -3.38 -3.22 5.77
N VAL A 57 -3.98 -2.03 5.70
CA VAL A 57 -3.25 -0.77 5.91
C VAL A 57 -4.00 0.09 6.90
N ASP A 58 -3.28 1.03 7.49
CA ASP A 58 -3.85 2.05 8.36
C ASP A 58 -3.08 3.34 8.10
N PHE A 59 -3.48 4.42 8.74
CA PHE A 59 -2.80 5.68 8.54
C PHE A 59 -2.60 6.39 9.88
N LYS A 60 -1.66 7.33 9.88
CA LYS A 60 -1.34 8.12 11.06
C LYS A 60 -0.99 9.52 10.59
N LYS A 61 -1.57 10.51 11.25
CA LYS A 61 -1.27 11.91 10.95
C LYS A 61 0.05 12.30 11.61
N ASP A 62 0.85 13.05 10.84
CA ASP A 62 2.12 13.58 11.31
C ASP A 62 2.22 15.00 10.75
N GLY A 63 1.73 15.97 11.52
CA GLY A 63 1.64 17.35 11.08
C GLY A 63 0.66 17.46 9.91
N LEU A 64 1.15 17.96 8.79
CA LEU A 64 0.36 18.11 7.56
C LEU A 64 0.26 16.83 6.75
N TRP A 65 1.02 15.82 7.12
CA TRP A 65 1.09 14.58 6.36
C TRP A 65 0.19 13.51 6.94
N VAL A 66 -0.41 12.70 6.06
CA VAL A 66 -1.12 11.49 6.46
C VAL A 66 -0.29 10.34 5.91
N ASN A 67 0.37 9.62 6.79
CA ASN A 67 1.25 8.51 6.42
C ASN A 67 0.51 7.19 6.50
N TYR A 68 0.51 6.46 5.39
CA TYR A 68 -0.06 5.11 5.36
C TYR A 68 1.03 4.09 5.67
N HIS A 69 0.64 3.05 6.37
CA HIS A 69 1.55 1.98 6.77
C HIS A 69 0.80 0.65 6.79
N LEU A 70 1.54 -0.44 6.72
CA LEU A 70 0.94 -1.76 6.85
C LEU A 70 0.54 -1.99 8.30
N THR A 71 -0.57 -2.71 8.50
CA THR A 71 -0.96 -3.16 9.83
C THR A 71 -0.17 -4.41 10.18
N ASP A 72 -0.30 -4.89 11.42
CA ASP A 72 0.27 -6.17 11.82
C ASP A 72 -0.64 -7.34 11.44
N GLY A 73 -1.79 -7.05 10.82
CA GLY A 73 -2.74 -8.09 10.42
C GLY A 73 -3.58 -8.63 11.56
N SER A 74 -3.53 -8.01 12.75
CA SER A 74 -4.20 -8.55 13.95
C SER A 74 -5.72 -8.53 13.86
N LYS A 75 -6.29 -7.76 12.92
CA LYS A 75 -7.74 -7.69 12.77
C LYS A 75 -8.34 -8.95 12.17
N SER A 76 -7.54 -9.77 11.50
CA SER A 76 -8.06 -10.97 10.87
C SER A 76 -6.92 -11.96 10.62
N PRO A 77 -7.17 -13.27 10.83
CA PRO A 77 -6.16 -14.27 10.51
C PRO A 77 -5.81 -14.32 9.03
N TYR A 78 -6.77 -13.92 8.18
CA TYR A 78 -6.55 -13.91 6.74
C TYR A 78 -5.58 -12.80 6.35
N ALA A 79 -5.76 -11.60 6.91
CA ALA A 79 -4.85 -10.48 6.68
C ALA A 79 -3.45 -10.82 7.20
N SER A 80 -3.36 -11.34 8.41
CA SER A 80 -2.08 -11.69 9.03
C SER A 80 -1.30 -12.69 8.19
N SER A 81 -1.97 -13.75 7.73
CA SER A 81 -1.34 -14.78 6.92
C SER A 81 -0.83 -14.25 5.58
N LEU A 82 -1.69 -13.51 4.89
CA LEU A 82 -1.33 -12.97 3.57
C LEU A 82 -0.22 -11.93 3.66
N MET A 83 -0.24 -11.08 4.67
CA MET A 83 0.81 -10.08 4.85
C MET A 83 2.15 -10.72 5.13
N GLY A 84 2.15 -11.78 5.95
CA GLY A 84 3.37 -12.52 6.23
C GLY A 84 3.96 -13.15 4.98
N ASN A 85 3.11 -13.77 4.17
CA ASN A 85 3.56 -14.41 2.93
C ASN A 85 3.99 -13.39 1.87
N LEU A 86 3.30 -12.26 1.79
CA LEU A 86 3.64 -11.23 0.81
C LEU A 86 5.03 -10.63 1.00
N ARG A 87 5.64 -10.80 2.17
CA ARG A 87 7.02 -10.38 2.37
C ARG A 87 7.97 -11.11 1.46
N HIS A 88 7.61 -12.35 1.08
CA HIS A 88 8.47 -13.22 0.28
C HIS A 88 7.92 -13.49 -1.10
N TRP A 89 6.64 -13.23 -1.32
CA TRP A 89 5.99 -13.45 -2.61
C TRP A 89 6.24 -12.25 -3.53
N LEU A 90 6.28 -12.52 -4.82
CA LEU A 90 6.37 -11.50 -5.87
C LEU A 90 7.69 -10.73 -5.90
N GLU A 91 8.70 -11.21 -5.18
CA GLU A 91 10.00 -10.54 -5.12
C GLU A 91 10.71 -10.60 -6.47
N ASP A 92 10.40 -11.60 -7.29
CA ASP A 92 11.02 -11.80 -8.61
C ASP A 92 10.27 -11.08 -9.71
N GLU A 93 9.11 -10.51 -9.44
CA GLU A 93 8.32 -9.83 -10.46
C GLU A 93 9.00 -8.54 -10.89
N PRO A 94 9.30 -8.37 -12.19
CA PRO A 94 9.99 -7.15 -12.67
C PRO A 94 9.24 -5.86 -12.32
N GLU A 95 7.91 -5.89 -12.39
CA GLU A 95 7.09 -4.73 -12.04
C GLU A 95 7.32 -4.30 -10.59
N ILE A 96 7.42 -5.26 -9.68
CA ILE A 96 7.62 -4.97 -8.26
C ILE A 96 9.05 -4.49 -8.05
N THR A 97 10.03 -5.14 -8.66
CA THR A 97 11.44 -4.75 -8.54
C THR A 97 11.65 -3.32 -9.01
N GLU A 98 11.12 -2.97 -10.18
CA GLU A 98 11.23 -1.61 -10.71
C GLU A 98 10.60 -0.58 -9.78
N LEU A 99 9.42 -0.91 -9.26
CA LEU A 99 8.68 -0.04 -8.36
C LEU A 99 9.49 0.23 -7.08
N ILE A 100 10.00 -0.82 -6.47
CA ILE A 100 10.78 -0.70 -5.24
C ILE A 100 12.06 0.11 -5.48
N ASN A 101 12.72 -0.11 -6.62
CA ASN A 101 13.97 0.59 -6.94
C ASN A 101 13.78 2.09 -7.10
N LYS A 102 12.60 2.56 -7.47
CA LYS A 102 12.40 4.01 -7.62
C LYS A 102 11.91 4.70 -6.33
N LEU A 103 11.54 3.94 -5.30
CA LEU A 103 11.05 4.54 -4.07
C LEU A 103 12.02 5.51 -3.40
N PRO A 104 13.35 5.24 -3.34
CA PRO A 104 14.27 6.19 -2.73
C PRO A 104 14.32 7.55 -3.43
N TYR A 105 13.91 7.63 -4.69
CA TYR A 105 13.91 8.85 -5.47
C TYR A 105 12.60 9.62 -5.40
N ILE A 106 11.58 9.06 -4.73
CA ILE A 106 10.30 9.72 -4.56
C ILE A 106 10.31 10.40 -3.21
N ARG A 107 10.31 11.74 -3.23
CA ARG A 107 10.40 12.54 -2.02
C ARG A 107 9.17 13.42 -1.91
N ARG A 108 8.49 13.34 -0.76
CA ARG A 108 7.25 14.10 -0.55
C ARG A 108 7.45 15.60 -0.68
N GLU A 109 8.64 16.10 -0.34
CA GLU A 109 8.95 17.51 -0.47
C GLU A 109 8.86 17.98 -1.90
N GLU A 110 9.05 17.08 -2.85
CA GLU A 110 9.02 17.41 -4.27
C GLU A 110 7.66 17.10 -4.89
N VAL A 111 7.06 15.95 -4.57
CA VAL A 111 5.83 15.50 -5.24
C VAL A 111 4.57 16.04 -4.58
N CYS A 112 4.63 16.42 -3.32
CA CYS A 112 3.48 16.94 -2.59
C CYS A 112 3.55 18.44 -2.38
N LYS A 113 4.20 19.14 -3.27
CA LYS A 113 4.27 20.60 -3.22
C LYS A 113 2.89 21.21 -3.42
N ARG A 114 2.58 22.19 -2.61
CA ARG A 114 1.33 22.94 -2.70
C ARG A 114 1.60 24.40 -2.46
#